data_978ef7a7e227bec730394d663c3f5f1a
#
_entry.id   978ef7a7e227bec730394d663c3f5f1a
#
_cell.length_a   1.000
_cell.length_b   1.000
_cell.length_c   1.000
_cell.angle_alpha   90.00
_cell.angle_beta   90.00
_cell.angle_gamma   90.00
#
_symmetry.space_group_name_H-M   'P 1'
#
loop_
_entity.id
_entity.type
_entity.pdbx_description
1 polymer ?
#
loop_
_entity_poly.entity_id
_entity_poly.type
_entity_poly.pdbx_seq_one_letter_code
_entity_poly.pdbx_strand_id
1 'polypeptide(L)'
;MSKSEILQKYQQNPKIGQIAEFFASRKKINVTGLVGSSLSFVVDALFKKSELPFLLLFNDKEEAAYYLNDLEALINDQDVLFYPGSFRRPYQIEETDNANVLLRAEVLNRINSRKKPAIIVSYTDAIFEKVVTRKELDKNTLKVHVNDKLSIDFINETLFEYNFKRVDFVSEPGEFSVRGGII
;
A
#
# COMPACT_ATOMS: atom_id res chain seq x y z
N MET A 1 -25.97 -15.17 8.31
CA MET A 1 -24.59 -15.55 8.68
C MET A 1 -23.80 -14.27 8.87
N SER A 2 -23.16 -14.11 10.01
CA SER A 2 -22.36 -12.91 10.31
C SER A 2 -21.03 -12.92 9.55
N LYS A 3 -20.37 -11.74 9.43
CA LYS A 3 -19.03 -11.61 8.85
C LYS A 3 -18.01 -12.54 9.54
N SER A 4 -18.07 -12.61 10.87
CA SER A 4 -17.17 -13.45 11.67
C SER A 4 -17.36 -14.95 11.40
N GLU A 5 -18.60 -15.41 11.22
CA GLU A 5 -18.88 -16.81 10.88
C GLU A 5 -18.34 -17.17 9.48
N ILE A 6 -18.42 -16.25 8.53
CA ILE A 6 -17.87 -16.46 7.18
C ILE A 6 -16.34 -16.56 7.27
N LEU A 7 -15.67 -15.61 7.92
CA LEU A 7 -14.23 -15.63 8.09
C LEU A 7 -13.75 -16.93 8.74
N GLN A 8 -14.42 -17.39 9.79
CA GLN A 8 -14.06 -18.63 10.47
C GLN A 8 -14.19 -19.85 9.53
N LYS A 9 -15.25 -19.92 8.70
CA LYS A 9 -15.40 -21.00 7.72
C LYS A 9 -14.27 -21.03 6.69
N TYR A 10 -13.84 -19.87 6.21
CA TYR A 10 -12.69 -19.81 5.29
C TYR A 10 -11.39 -20.24 5.98
N GLN A 11 -11.10 -19.74 7.18
CA GLN A 11 -9.90 -20.08 7.95
C GLN A 11 -9.80 -21.57 8.29
N GLN A 12 -10.94 -22.22 8.57
CA GLN A 12 -11.01 -23.65 8.90
C GLN A 12 -11.08 -24.55 7.66
N ASN A 13 -11.20 -23.98 6.45
CA ASN A 13 -11.31 -24.79 5.24
C ASN A 13 -9.99 -25.53 4.95
N PRO A 14 -10.00 -26.86 4.81
CA PRO A 14 -8.77 -27.65 4.54
C PRO A 14 -8.03 -27.22 3.28
N LYS A 15 -8.74 -26.72 2.26
CA LYS A 15 -8.11 -26.21 1.02
C LYS A 15 -7.21 -25.00 1.28
N ILE A 16 -7.55 -24.14 2.24
CA ILE A 16 -6.70 -23.01 2.64
C ILE A 16 -5.36 -23.52 3.21
N GLY A 17 -5.38 -24.59 4.01
CA GLY A 17 -4.17 -25.26 4.48
C GLY A 17 -3.29 -25.76 3.34
N GLN A 18 -3.89 -26.46 2.38
CA GLN A 18 -3.19 -26.97 1.21
C GLN A 18 -2.57 -25.84 0.35
N ILE A 19 -3.32 -24.75 0.13
CA ILE A 19 -2.78 -23.58 -0.60
C ILE A 19 -1.60 -22.96 0.14
N ALA A 20 -1.67 -22.82 1.46
CA ALA A 20 -0.57 -22.27 2.27
C ALA A 20 0.70 -23.15 2.18
N GLU A 21 0.56 -24.48 2.18
CA GLU A 21 1.68 -25.41 1.97
C GLU A 21 2.30 -25.27 0.57
N PHE A 22 1.50 -25.05 -0.47
CA PHE A 22 2.01 -24.77 -1.81
C PHE A 22 2.81 -23.48 -1.86
N PHE A 23 2.37 -22.42 -1.20
CA PHE A 23 3.12 -21.18 -1.10
C PHE A 23 4.47 -21.39 -0.41
N ALA A 24 4.50 -22.12 0.69
CA ALA A 24 5.75 -22.48 1.35
C ALA A 24 6.71 -23.25 0.44
N SER A 25 6.19 -24.12 -0.43
CA SER A 25 6.97 -24.89 -1.41
C SER A 25 7.26 -24.14 -2.73
N ARG A 26 6.85 -22.86 -2.85
CA ARG A 26 7.03 -22.00 -4.04
C ARG A 26 6.46 -22.59 -5.34
N LYS A 27 5.37 -23.33 -5.26
CA LYS A 27 4.70 -23.91 -6.43
C LYS A 27 3.71 -22.95 -7.03
N LYS A 28 3.52 -23.05 -8.34
CA LYS A 28 2.40 -22.39 -9.03
C LYS A 28 1.13 -23.18 -8.78
N ILE A 29 0.06 -22.49 -8.43
CA ILE A 29 -1.27 -23.05 -8.24
C ILE A 29 -2.28 -22.25 -9.03
N ASN A 30 -3.31 -22.93 -9.50
CA ASN A 30 -4.48 -22.29 -10.11
C ASN A 30 -5.67 -22.55 -9.20
N VAL A 31 -6.30 -21.46 -8.72
CA VAL A 31 -7.50 -21.51 -7.89
C VAL A 31 -8.67 -21.05 -8.73
N THR A 32 -9.68 -21.89 -8.89
CA THR A 32 -10.87 -21.62 -9.70
C THR A 32 -12.14 -21.65 -8.84
N GLY A 33 -13.23 -21.07 -9.38
CA GLY A 33 -14.52 -21.07 -8.72
C GLY A 33 -14.71 -20.00 -7.65
N LEU A 34 -13.81 -19.04 -7.55
CA LEU A 34 -13.98 -17.86 -6.70
C LEU A 34 -14.90 -16.85 -7.42
N VAL A 35 -15.91 -16.35 -6.72
CA VAL A 35 -16.90 -15.41 -7.25
C VAL A 35 -17.07 -14.24 -6.28
N GLY A 36 -17.10 -13.02 -6.81
CA GLY A 36 -17.26 -11.79 -6.01
C GLY A 36 -16.18 -11.70 -4.94
N SER A 37 -16.53 -11.27 -3.75
CA SER A 37 -15.60 -11.07 -2.62
C SER A 37 -14.98 -12.37 -2.07
N SER A 38 -15.27 -13.55 -2.63
CA SER A 38 -14.69 -14.81 -2.14
C SER A 38 -13.15 -14.83 -2.22
N LEU A 39 -12.56 -14.14 -3.20
CA LEU A 39 -11.11 -13.97 -3.27
C LEU A 39 -10.57 -13.25 -2.03
N SER A 40 -11.21 -12.18 -1.60
CA SER A 40 -10.78 -11.39 -0.43
C SER A 40 -10.81 -12.23 0.86
N PHE A 41 -11.83 -13.08 1.04
CA PHE A 41 -11.88 -14.03 2.17
C PHE A 41 -10.78 -15.09 2.11
N VAL A 42 -10.46 -15.60 0.92
CA VAL A 42 -9.34 -16.54 0.73
C VAL A 42 -8.02 -15.88 1.06
N VAL A 43 -7.79 -14.64 0.58
CA VAL A 43 -6.58 -13.87 0.85
C VAL A 43 -6.44 -13.58 2.35
N ASP A 44 -7.51 -13.16 3.04
CA ASP A 44 -7.50 -12.95 4.50
C ASP A 44 -7.07 -14.23 5.24
N ALA A 45 -7.69 -15.36 4.90
CA ALA A 45 -7.41 -16.63 5.55
C ALA A 45 -5.96 -17.11 5.30
N LEU A 46 -5.43 -16.91 4.10
CA LEU A 46 -4.06 -17.25 3.74
C LEU A 46 -3.05 -16.31 4.38
N PHE A 47 -3.31 -15.01 4.41
CA PHE A 47 -2.42 -14.01 5.01
C PHE A 47 -2.23 -14.28 6.50
N LYS A 48 -3.33 -14.52 7.23
CA LYS A 48 -3.28 -14.88 8.65
C LYS A 48 -2.57 -16.19 8.95
N LYS A 49 -2.60 -17.14 8.00
CA LYS A 49 -2.01 -18.47 8.19
C LYS A 49 -0.54 -18.55 7.79
N SER A 50 -0.14 -17.81 6.75
CA SER A 50 1.19 -17.92 6.16
C SER A 50 2.20 -16.92 6.69
N GLU A 51 1.73 -15.79 7.25
CA GLU A 51 2.57 -14.65 7.66
C GLU A 51 3.50 -14.13 6.55
N LEU A 52 3.15 -14.38 5.29
CA LEU A 52 3.92 -13.95 4.12
C LEU A 52 3.39 -12.62 3.58
N PRO A 53 4.23 -11.79 2.97
CA PRO A 53 3.74 -10.65 2.20
C PRO A 53 3.05 -11.12 0.93
N PHE A 54 1.95 -10.47 0.56
CA PHE A 54 1.18 -10.74 -0.66
C PHE A 54 1.26 -9.56 -1.62
N LEU A 55 1.40 -9.86 -2.89
CA LEU A 55 1.14 -8.92 -3.98
C LEU A 55 -0.06 -9.44 -4.76
N LEU A 56 -1.15 -8.67 -4.73
CA LEU A 56 -2.34 -8.91 -5.54
C LEU A 56 -2.29 -8.00 -6.75
N LEU A 57 -2.24 -8.61 -7.92
CA LEU A 57 -2.14 -7.91 -9.18
C LEU A 57 -3.42 -8.11 -9.98
N PHE A 58 -4.10 -7.01 -10.29
CA PHE A 58 -5.35 -6.98 -11.05
C PHE A 58 -5.12 -6.41 -12.46
N ASN A 59 -6.13 -6.57 -13.31
CA ASN A 59 -6.04 -6.13 -14.71
C ASN A 59 -6.02 -4.60 -14.81
N ASP A 60 -6.85 -3.93 -14.01
CA ASP A 60 -7.04 -2.48 -14.04
C ASP A 60 -7.22 -1.88 -12.63
N LYS A 61 -7.29 -0.56 -12.58
CA LYS A 61 -7.43 0.22 -11.36
C LYS A 61 -8.77 -0.03 -10.66
N GLU A 62 -9.82 -0.19 -11.41
CA GLU A 62 -11.19 -0.37 -10.93
C GLU A 62 -11.33 -1.72 -10.21
N GLU A 63 -10.82 -2.79 -10.80
CA GLU A 63 -10.78 -4.10 -10.18
C GLU A 63 -9.90 -4.08 -8.93
N ALA A 64 -8.72 -3.47 -8.99
CA ALA A 64 -7.84 -3.33 -7.84
C ALA A 64 -8.52 -2.56 -6.68
N ALA A 65 -9.21 -1.45 -6.98
CA ALA A 65 -9.92 -0.66 -5.98
C ALA A 65 -11.07 -1.42 -5.33
N TYR A 66 -11.80 -2.25 -6.10
CA TYR A 66 -12.85 -3.11 -5.56
C TYR A 66 -12.29 -4.08 -4.50
N TYR A 67 -11.21 -4.79 -4.82
CA TYR A 67 -10.61 -5.74 -3.89
C TYR A 67 -9.85 -5.07 -2.74
N LEU A 68 -9.28 -3.89 -2.95
CA LEU A 68 -8.69 -3.07 -1.89
C LEU A 68 -9.74 -2.78 -0.81
N ASN A 69 -10.89 -2.25 -1.20
CA ASN A 69 -11.99 -1.91 -0.30
C ASN A 69 -12.50 -3.14 0.49
N ASP A 70 -12.64 -4.28 -0.19
CA ASP A 70 -12.99 -5.54 0.45
C ASP A 70 -11.97 -5.98 1.51
N LEU A 71 -10.68 -5.90 1.18
CA LEU A 71 -9.59 -6.32 2.07
C LEU A 71 -9.43 -5.38 3.27
N GLU A 72 -9.54 -4.07 3.09
CA GLU A 72 -9.56 -3.08 4.17
C GLU A 72 -10.72 -3.33 5.13
N ALA A 73 -11.88 -3.77 4.62
CA ALA A 73 -13.01 -4.16 5.45
C ALA A 73 -12.79 -5.47 6.23
N LEU A 74 -11.89 -6.36 5.81
CA LEU A 74 -11.63 -7.67 6.42
C LEU A 74 -10.41 -7.69 7.33
N ILE A 75 -9.40 -6.90 7.00
CA ILE A 75 -8.07 -6.89 7.61
C ILE A 75 -7.83 -5.48 8.17
N ASN A 76 -6.87 -5.35 9.07
CA ASN A 76 -6.44 -4.03 9.53
C ASN A 76 -5.90 -3.22 8.33
N ASP A 77 -6.39 -2.00 8.14
CA ASP A 77 -6.00 -1.07 7.08
C ASP A 77 -4.50 -0.82 7.01
N GLN A 78 -3.81 -0.85 8.15
CA GLN A 78 -2.35 -0.71 8.20
C GLN A 78 -1.57 -1.86 7.53
N ASP A 79 -2.21 -3.00 7.30
CA ASP A 79 -1.59 -4.18 6.70
C ASP A 79 -2.05 -4.42 5.25
N VAL A 80 -2.97 -3.60 4.75
CA VAL A 80 -3.41 -3.57 3.34
C VAL A 80 -2.96 -2.26 2.73
N LEU A 81 -2.16 -2.31 1.68
CA LEU A 81 -1.54 -1.15 1.06
C LEU A 81 -1.89 -1.11 -0.43
N PHE A 82 -2.21 0.07 -0.93
CA PHE A 82 -2.45 0.29 -2.34
C PHE A 82 -1.20 0.81 -3.05
N TYR A 83 -0.87 0.21 -4.19
CA TYR A 83 0.23 0.67 -5.05
C TYR A 83 -0.33 1.12 -6.40
N PRO A 84 -0.79 2.38 -6.53
CA PRO A 84 -1.37 2.93 -7.75
C PRO A 84 -0.31 3.37 -8.75
N GLY A 85 -0.73 3.68 -9.98
CA GLY A 85 0.06 4.48 -10.91
C GLY A 85 0.27 5.91 -10.39
N SER A 86 1.44 6.50 -10.65
CA SER A 86 1.79 7.85 -10.16
C SER A 86 1.13 8.98 -10.96
N PHE A 87 0.62 8.70 -12.15
CA PHE A 87 0.03 9.70 -13.02
C PHE A 87 -1.50 9.76 -12.90
N ARG A 88 -2.07 10.95 -13.01
CA ARG A 88 -3.53 11.13 -13.02
C ARG A 88 -4.21 10.38 -14.16
N ARG A 89 -3.55 10.33 -15.33
CA ARG A 89 -4.02 9.61 -16.50
C ARG A 89 -2.88 8.79 -17.12
N PRO A 90 -3.12 7.56 -17.59
CA PRO A 90 -2.08 6.67 -18.11
C PRO A 90 -1.21 7.25 -19.23
N TYR A 91 -1.73 8.24 -19.99
CA TYR A 91 -1.06 8.84 -21.14
C TYR A 91 -0.60 10.28 -20.92
N GLN A 92 -0.81 10.85 -19.73
CA GLN A 92 -0.39 12.22 -19.37
C GLN A 92 0.74 12.15 -18.33
N ILE A 93 1.96 11.93 -18.83
CA ILE A 93 3.18 11.76 -18.00
C ILE A 93 3.54 13.06 -17.26
N GLU A 94 2.95 14.20 -17.63
CA GLU A 94 3.27 15.51 -17.06
C GLU A 94 2.49 15.84 -15.78
N GLU A 95 1.39 15.13 -15.49
CA GLU A 95 0.57 15.37 -14.30
C GLU A 95 0.64 14.20 -13.31
N THR A 96 1.56 14.28 -12.37
CA THR A 96 1.62 13.35 -11.25
C THR A 96 0.51 13.63 -10.25
N ASP A 97 -0.04 12.57 -9.69
CA ASP A 97 -0.95 12.64 -8.55
C ASP A 97 -0.14 12.46 -7.26
N ASN A 98 -0.01 13.54 -6.49
CA ASN A 98 0.80 13.54 -5.26
C ASN A 98 0.30 12.51 -4.24
N ALA A 99 -1.02 12.27 -4.17
CA ALA A 99 -1.57 11.24 -3.29
C ALA A 99 -1.09 9.83 -3.71
N ASN A 100 -1.10 9.55 -5.01
CA ASN A 100 -0.61 8.29 -5.54
C ASN A 100 0.90 8.13 -5.32
N VAL A 101 1.68 9.20 -5.49
CA VAL A 101 3.13 9.18 -5.19
C VAL A 101 3.39 8.83 -3.74
N LEU A 102 2.62 9.40 -2.81
CA LEU A 102 2.72 9.10 -1.38
C LEU A 102 2.39 7.64 -1.07
N LEU A 103 1.29 7.11 -1.62
CA LEU A 103 0.92 5.69 -1.46
C LEU A 103 2.00 4.75 -1.99
N ARG A 104 2.60 5.06 -3.14
CA ARG A 104 3.74 4.30 -3.69
C ARG A 104 4.95 4.34 -2.77
N ALA A 105 5.29 5.51 -2.23
CA ALA A 105 6.41 5.67 -1.30
C ALA A 105 6.19 4.85 -0.01
N GLU A 106 4.97 4.83 0.52
CA GLU A 106 4.60 4.02 1.68
C GLU A 106 4.83 2.53 1.43
N VAL A 107 4.33 2.00 0.30
CA VAL A 107 4.54 0.60 -0.09
C VAL A 107 6.02 0.28 -0.20
N LEU A 108 6.81 1.13 -0.88
CA LEU A 108 8.25 0.91 -1.04
C LEU A 108 8.99 0.93 0.30
N ASN A 109 8.62 1.82 1.22
CA ASN A 109 9.16 1.86 2.57
C ASN A 109 8.79 0.60 3.36
N ARG A 110 7.56 0.10 3.25
CA ARG A 110 7.12 -1.14 3.89
C ARG A 110 7.92 -2.35 3.38
N ILE A 111 8.10 -2.49 2.07
CA ILE A 111 8.90 -3.56 1.46
C ILE A 111 10.36 -3.47 1.92
N ASN A 112 10.94 -2.29 1.95
CA ASN A 112 12.34 -2.08 2.34
C ASN A 112 12.59 -2.34 3.83
N SER A 113 11.64 -2.00 4.70
CA SER A 113 11.77 -2.19 6.15
C SER A 113 11.67 -3.65 6.58
N ARG A 114 10.93 -4.48 5.86
CA ARG A 114 10.69 -5.91 6.12
C ARG A 114 10.26 -6.24 7.56
N LYS A 115 9.69 -5.27 8.28
CA LYS A 115 9.33 -5.43 9.70
C LYS A 115 8.04 -6.21 9.90
N LYS A 116 7.09 -6.05 9.00
CA LYS A 116 5.79 -6.72 9.02
C LYS A 116 5.38 -7.11 7.61
N PRO A 117 4.78 -8.28 7.41
CA PRO A 117 4.14 -8.62 6.16
C PRO A 117 2.99 -7.64 5.87
N ALA A 118 2.70 -7.43 4.60
CA ALA A 118 1.56 -6.63 4.16
C ALA A 118 0.95 -7.26 2.90
N ILE A 119 -0.30 -6.94 2.63
CA ILE A 119 -0.97 -7.21 1.38
C ILE A 119 -0.86 -5.95 0.53
N ILE A 120 -0.20 -6.05 -0.60
CA ILE A 120 -0.07 -4.97 -1.57
C ILE A 120 -1.05 -5.24 -2.69
N VAL A 121 -1.97 -4.30 -2.91
CA VAL A 121 -2.94 -4.33 -4.00
C VAL A 121 -2.46 -3.40 -5.11
N SER A 122 -2.39 -3.89 -6.33
CA SER A 122 -1.93 -3.14 -7.49
C SER A 122 -2.58 -3.64 -8.78
N TYR A 123 -2.28 -2.99 -9.87
CA TYR A 123 -2.74 -3.36 -11.21
C TYR A 123 -1.60 -3.23 -12.23
N THR A 124 -1.81 -3.81 -13.43
CA THR A 124 -0.74 -3.99 -14.42
C THR A 124 -0.05 -2.68 -14.78
N ASP A 125 -0.77 -1.62 -15.08
CA ASP A 125 -0.18 -0.33 -15.49
C ASP A 125 0.68 0.29 -14.38
N ALA A 126 0.24 0.15 -13.11
CA ALA A 126 0.95 0.73 -11.98
C ALA A 126 2.34 0.11 -11.76
N ILE A 127 2.50 -1.19 -11.99
CA ILE A 127 3.79 -1.86 -11.80
C ILE A 127 4.74 -1.72 -13.01
N PHE A 128 4.25 -1.29 -14.17
CA PHE A 128 5.11 -0.97 -15.32
C PHE A 128 5.87 0.35 -15.15
N GLU A 129 5.40 1.23 -14.27
CA GLU A 129 6.09 2.47 -13.99
C GLU A 129 7.43 2.23 -13.29
N LYS A 130 8.45 2.95 -13.74
CA LYS A 130 9.76 2.95 -13.09
C LYS A 130 9.64 3.44 -11.65
N VAL A 131 10.41 2.82 -10.78
CA VAL A 131 10.51 3.21 -9.36
C VAL A 131 11.92 3.64 -9.02
N VAL A 132 12.03 4.50 -8.01
CA VAL A 132 13.33 4.87 -7.45
C VAL A 132 13.99 3.66 -6.80
N THR A 133 15.30 3.60 -6.87
CA THR A 133 16.05 2.54 -6.17
C THR A 133 15.93 2.73 -4.65
N ARG A 134 16.12 1.64 -3.89
CA ARG A 134 16.14 1.73 -2.42
C ARG A 134 17.11 2.80 -1.92
N LYS A 135 18.30 2.88 -2.51
CA LYS A 135 19.33 3.87 -2.13
C LYS A 135 18.85 5.29 -2.35
N GLU A 136 18.21 5.58 -3.47
CA GLU A 136 17.64 6.90 -3.74
C GLU A 136 16.46 7.22 -2.82
N LEU A 137 15.59 6.24 -2.54
CA LEU A 137 14.49 6.43 -1.59
C LEU A 137 15.02 6.76 -0.19
N ASP A 138 15.99 6.00 0.33
CA ASP A 138 16.59 6.24 1.65
C ASP A 138 17.27 7.60 1.72
N LYS A 139 17.94 8.04 0.64
CA LYS A 139 18.61 9.35 0.55
C LYS A 139 17.63 10.52 0.58
N ASN A 140 16.47 10.36 -0.05
CA ASN A 140 15.45 11.40 -0.18
C ASN A 140 14.31 11.23 0.84
N THR A 141 14.53 10.50 1.93
CA THR A 141 13.56 10.33 3.01
C THR A 141 14.07 10.99 4.29
N LEU A 142 13.43 12.07 4.70
CA LEU A 142 13.66 12.67 6.01
C LEU A 142 12.85 11.89 7.07
N LYS A 143 13.55 11.31 8.05
CA LYS A 143 12.93 10.62 9.18
C LYS A 143 12.99 11.51 10.41
N VAL A 144 11.82 11.79 10.98
CA VAL A 144 11.67 12.60 12.19
C VAL A 144 11.05 11.74 13.29
N HIS A 145 11.63 11.79 14.48
CA HIS A 145 11.12 11.08 15.65
C HIS A 145 10.63 12.07 16.70
N VAL A 146 9.75 11.62 17.54
CA VAL A 146 9.29 12.40 18.70
C VAL A 146 10.50 12.74 19.58
N ASN A 147 10.63 14.01 19.96
CA ASN A 147 11.75 14.63 20.69
C ASN A 147 12.99 14.96 19.85
N ASP A 148 12.99 14.79 18.54
CA ASP A 148 14.05 15.34 17.69
C ASP A 148 14.04 16.88 17.75
N LYS A 149 15.23 17.47 17.87
CA LYS A 149 15.39 18.92 17.85
C LYS A 149 15.56 19.39 16.42
N LEU A 150 14.50 19.88 15.81
CA LEU A 150 14.49 20.40 14.45
C LEU A 150 14.10 21.89 14.48
N SER A 151 14.79 22.72 13.70
CA SER A 151 14.36 24.10 13.50
C SER A 151 13.25 24.17 12.46
N ILE A 152 12.34 25.13 12.63
CA ILE A 152 11.25 25.38 11.67
C ILE A 152 11.83 25.77 10.31
N ASP A 153 12.91 26.56 10.30
CA ASP A 153 13.57 27.00 9.08
C ASP A 153 14.14 25.80 8.29
N PHE A 154 14.81 24.87 8.99
CA PHE A 154 15.31 23.64 8.37
C PHE A 154 14.19 22.81 7.73
N ILE A 155 13.07 22.63 8.44
CA ILE A 155 11.91 21.88 7.89
C ILE A 155 11.31 22.62 6.69
N ASN A 156 11.17 23.95 6.77
CA ASN A 156 10.68 24.75 5.65
C ASN A 156 11.55 24.57 4.40
N GLU A 157 12.87 24.74 4.53
CA GLU A 157 13.81 24.56 3.44
C GLU A 157 13.72 23.15 2.84
N THR A 158 13.71 22.14 3.69
CA THR A 158 13.58 20.73 3.26
C THR A 158 12.29 20.48 2.50
N LEU A 159 11.16 21.00 2.99
CA LEU A 159 9.87 20.83 2.31
C LEU A 159 9.85 21.53 0.94
N PHE A 160 10.44 22.72 0.82
CA PHE A 160 10.59 23.38 -0.47
C PHE A 160 11.51 22.62 -1.43
N GLU A 161 12.64 22.07 -0.95
CA GLU A 161 13.51 21.21 -1.75
C GLU A 161 12.79 19.96 -2.26
N TYR A 162 11.82 19.44 -1.50
CA TYR A 162 10.98 18.32 -1.89
C TYR A 162 9.74 18.73 -2.72
N ASN A 163 9.71 19.98 -3.20
CA ASN A 163 8.63 20.57 -4.00
C ASN A 163 7.25 20.60 -3.31
N PHE A 164 7.23 20.63 -1.97
CA PHE A 164 6.00 20.91 -1.26
C PHE A 164 5.57 22.37 -1.44
N LYS A 165 4.28 22.61 -1.54
CA LYS A 165 3.71 23.94 -1.64
C LYS A 165 3.28 24.46 -0.28
N ARG A 166 3.74 25.65 0.07
CA ARG A 166 3.26 26.31 1.28
C ARG A 166 1.90 26.94 1.01
N VAL A 167 0.92 26.61 1.87
CA VAL A 167 -0.47 27.09 1.81
C VAL A 167 -0.94 27.55 3.19
N ASP A 168 -2.05 28.30 3.25
CA ASP A 168 -2.63 28.69 4.51
C ASP A 168 -3.39 27.54 5.19
N PHE A 169 -4.04 26.68 4.36
CA PHE A 169 -4.77 25.50 4.79
C PHE A 169 -4.37 24.33 3.93
N VAL A 170 -3.85 23.27 4.52
CA VAL A 170 -3.48 22.03 3.85
C VAL A 170 -4.75 21.27 3.46
N SER A 171 -4.92 21.02 2.18
CA SER A 171 -6.05 20.27 1.62
C SER A 171 -5.62 19.05 0.80
N GLU A 172 -4.41 19.06 0.29
CA GLU A 172 -3.91 17.99 -0.59
C GLU A 172 -2.51 17.52 -0.17
N PRO A 173 -2.15 16.26 -0.48
CA PRO A 173 -0.78 15.78 -0.33
C PRO A 173 0.22 16.61 -1.14
N GLY A 174 1.36 16.93 -0.53
CA GLY A 174 2.37 17.83 -1.12
C GLY A 174 2.20 19.29 -0.74
N GLU A 175 1.24 19.62 0.12
CA GLU A 175 1.06 20.93 0.74
C GLU A 175 1.53 20.92 2.19
N PHE A 176 1.95 22.08 2.68
CA PHE A 176 2.25 22.30 4.09
C PHE A 176 1.86 23.72 4.54
N SER A 177 1.63 23.87 5.82
CA SER A 177 1.32 25.15 6.44
C SER A 177 2.18 25.35 7.68
N VAL A 178 2.55 26.60 7.93
CA VAL A 178 3.34 26.98 9.12
C VAL A 178 2.58 28.02 9.91
N ARG A 179 2.27 27.69 11.17
CA ARG A 179 1.61 28.61 12.10
C ARG A 179 2.34 28.64 13.43
N GLY A 180 3.14 29.71 13.64
CA GLY A 180 3.99 29.80 14.81
C GLY A 180 5.03 28.67 14.85
N GLY A 181 4.97 27.81 15.86
CA GLY A 181 5.86 26.66 16.03
C GLY A 181 5.32 25.33 15.50
N ILE A 182 4.27 25.34 14.69
CA ILE A 182 3.60 24.14 14.17
C ILE A 182 3.75 24.11 12.65
N ILE A 183 4.11 22.96 12.15
CA ILE A 183 4.13 22.64 10.71
C ILE A 183 3.19 21.47 10.48
#